data_004f4895700fb2d4c309150de701576d
#
_entry.id   004f4895700fb2d4c309150de701576d
#
_cell.length_a   1.000
_cell.length_b   1.000
_cell.length_c   1.000
_cell.angle_alpha   90.00
_cell.angle_beta   90.00
_cell.angle_gamma   90.00
#
_symmetry.space_group_name_H-M   'P 1'
#
loop_
_entity.id
_entity.type
_entity.pdbx_description
1 polymer ?
#
loop_
_entity_poly.entity_id
_entity_poly.type
_entity_poly.pdbx_seq_one_letter_code
_entity_poly.pdbx_strand_id
1 'polypeptide(L)'
;HSKILAHRGYYDGWDEEYLQDVWGAKAYKPDNFVSGEKIWQAFKERSEVKSIPYPDCLKGLNDKLFGMRLGEITLFTSGTGSGKSTVVKETILNLLDKTEDKVGLISLEESIGDTATKLIGMSINKNIRMPGDVTDEEARTGYDKVFKDERLILLDHQGSVADTSLLDRIEYLAALG
;
A
#
# COMPACT_ATOMS: atom_id res chain seq x y z
N HIS A 1 -28.92 -22.08 -8.80
CA HIS A 1 -30.21 -21.76 -9.45
C HIS A 1 -31.31 -22.74 -9.02
N SER A 2 -31.08 -24.04 -9.11
CA SER A 2 -32.01 -25.11 -8.68
C SER A 2 -32.41 -24.98 -7.19
N LYS A 3 -31.46 -24.70 -6.29
CA LYS A 3 -31.74 -24.50 -4.85
C LYS A 3 -32.67 -23.31 -4.57
N ILE A 4 -32.61 -22.25 -5.37
CA ILE A 4 -33.51 -21.08 -5.25
C ILE A 4 -34.89 -21.43 -5.72
N LEU A 5 -35.04 -22.19 -6.82
CA LEU A 5 -36.30 -22.61 -7.38
C LEU A 5 -37.03 -23.60 -6.44
N ALA A 6 -36.29 -24.54 -5.86
CA ALA A 6 -36.79 -25.45 -4.84
C ALA A 6 -37.33 -24.71 -3.61
N HIS A 7 -36.64 -23.74 -3.09
CA HIS A 7 -37.06 -22.92 -1.94
C HIS A 7 -38.35 -22.12 -2.22
N ARG A 8 -38.69 -21.88 -3.49
CA ARG A 8 -39.92 -21.22 -3.92
C ARG A 8 -41.08 -22.18 -4.27
N GLY A 9 -40.88 -23.49 -4.08
CA GLY A 9 -41.94 -24.48 -4.34
C GLY A 9 -42.19 -24.76 -5.83
N TYR A 10 -41.26 -24.49 -6.71
CA TYR A 10 -41.39 -24.66 -8.15
C TYR A 10 -40.88 -26.01 -8.70
N TYR A 11 -40.61 -27.00 -7.84
CA TYR A 11 -40.02 -28.25 -8.26
C TYR A 11 -40.79 -29.46 -7.75
N ASP A 12 -41.34 -30.26 -8.68
CA ASP A 12 -42.18 -31.42 -8.42
C ASP A 12 -41.39 -32.75 -8.55
N GLY A 13 -40.29 -32.93 -8.09
CA GLY A 13 -39.53 -34.19 -8.26
C GLY A 13 -38.40 -34.30 -7.28
N TRP A 14 -38.74 -34.21 -6.03
CA TRP A 14 -37.77 -34.14 -4.95
C TRP A 14 -37.49 -35.54 -4.41
N ASP A 15 -36.26 -35.99 -4.53
CA ASP A 15 -35.79 -37.12 -3.74
C ASP A 15 -35.36 -36.68 -2.33
N GLU A 16 -35.18 -37.62 -1.41
CA GLU A 16 -34.81 -37.32 -0.03
C GLU A 16 -33.44 -36.65 0.07
N GLU A 17 -32.49 -37.05 -0.80
CA GLU A 17 -31.14 -36.48 -0.84
C GLU A 17 -31.17 -35.01 -1.25
N TYR A 18 -31.97 -34.67 -2.24
CA TYR A 18 -32.17 -33.29 -2.67
C TYR A 18 -32.82 -32.41 -1.59
N LEU A 19 -33.81 -32.96 -0.88
CA LEU A 19 -34.48 -32.26 0.23
C LEU A 19 -33.52 -32.00 1.39
N GLN A 20 -32.69 -32.98 1.75
CA GLN A 20 -31.64 -32.79 2.77
C GLN A 20 -30.64 -31.71 2.37
N ASP A 21 -30.23 -31.69 1.11
CA ASP A 21 -29.34 -30.69 0.54
C ASP A 21 -29.97 -29.28 0.57
N VAL A 22 -31.27 -29.17 0.29
CA VAL A 22 -31.99 -27.89 0.34
C VAL A 22 -32.15 -27.41 1.80
N TRP A 23 -32.51 -28.29 2.72
CA TRP A 23 -32.64 -27.95 4.15
C TRP A 23 -31.30 -27.70 4.83
N GLY A 24 -30.25 -28.39 4.41
CA GLY A 24 -28.87 -28.17 4.86
C GLY A 24 -28.21 -26.94 4.20
N ALA A 25 -28.80 -26.42 3.13
CA ALA A 25 -28.25 -25.24 2.45
C ALA A 25 -28.41 -24.01 3.34
N LYS A 26 -27.29 -23.50 3.84
CA LYS A 26 -27.27 -22.16 4.44
C LYS A 26 -27.75 -21.16 3.38
N ALA A 27 -28.59 -20.22 3.81
CA ALA A 27 -28.97 -19.11 2.95
C ALA A 27 -27.69 -18.51 2.33
N TYR A 28 -27.65 -18.49 0.99
CA TYR A 28 -26.53 -17.87 0.29
C TYR A 28 -26.53 -16.38 0.64
N LYS A 29 -25.68 -16.02 1.59
CA LYS A 29 -25.28 -14.62 1.78
C LYS A 29 -23.97 -14.50 1.02
N PRO A 30 -23.94 -13.85 -0.15
CA PRO A 30 -22.66 -13.51 -0.76
C PRO A 30 -21.88 -12.74 0.30
N ASP A 31 -20.67 -13.18 0.57
CA ASP A 31 -19.77 -12.47 1.46
C ASP A 31 -19.64 -11.02 0.94
N ASN A 32 -19.60 -10.06 1.85
CA ASN A 32 -19.44 -8.63 1.57
C ASN A 32 -20.71 -7.78 1.32
N PHE A 33 -21.93 -8.32 1.38
CA PHE A 33 -23.10 -7.46 1.44
C PHE A 33 -23.35 -6.97 2.87
N VAL A 34 -23.28 -5.67 3.06
CA VAL A 34 -23.53 -5.01 4.36
C VAL A 34 -24.70 -4.04 4.28
N SER A 35 -25.43 -3.85 5.36
CA SER A 35 -26.55 -2.92 5.46
C SER A 35 -26.70 -2.38 6.87
N GLY A 36 -27.45 -1.30 7.01
CA GLY A 36 -27.83 -0.74 8.30
C GLY A 36 -26.65 -0.29 9.15
N GLU A 37 -26.59 -0.75 10.39
CA GLU A 37 -25.60 -0.34 11.39
C GLU A 37 -24.14 -0.60 10.97
N LYS A 38 -23.89 -1.65 10.19
CA LYS A 38 -22.55 -1.92 9.67
C LYS A 38 -22.05 -0.83 8.71
N ILE A 39 -22.95 -0.24 7.91
CA ILE A 39 -22.59 0.90 7.04
C ILE A 39 -22.30 2.13 7.90
N TRP A 40 -23.06 2.35 8.95
CA TRP A 40 -22.83 3.46 9.88
C TRP A 40 -21.47 3.34 10.60
N GLN A 41 -21.11 2.15 11.07
CA GLN A 41 -19.80 1.90 11.67
C GLN A 41 -18.67 2.13 10.68
N ALA A 42 -18.76 1.61 9.47
CA ALA A 42 -17.80 1.83 8.41
C ALA A 42 -17.64 3.34 8.06
N PHE A 43 -18.75 4.10 8.06
CA PHE A 43 -18.70 5.55 7.88
C PHE A 43 -17.93 6.24 9.03
N LYS A 44 -18.20 5.88 10.28
CA LYS A 44 -17.49 6.44 11.45
C LYS A 44 -15.99 6.13 11.38
N GLU A 45 -15.64 4.87 11.18
CA GLU A 45 -14.24 4.45 11.04
C GLU A 45 -13.53 5.25 9.95
N ARG A 46 -14.18 5.44 8.79
CA ARG A 46 -13.62 6.23 7.69
C ARG A 46 -13.45 7.70 8.06
N SER A 47 -14.34 8.28 8.85
CA SER A 47 -14.28 9.68 9.26
C SER A 47 -13.20 9.96 10.31
N GLU A 48 -12.75 8.93 11.03
CA GLU A 48 -11.70 9.00 12.06
C GLU A 48 -10.29 8.75 11.51
N VAL A 49 -10.16 8.30 10.25
CA VAL A 49 -8.85 8.04 9.63
C VAL A 49 -8.07 9.34 9.51
N LYS A 50 -6.94 9.40 10.20
CA LYS A 50 -6.02 10.53 10.13
C LYS A 50 -5.39 10.61 8.73
N SER A 51 -5.31 11.80 8.20
CA SER A 51 -4.58 12.07 6.96
C SER A 51 -3.14 12.49 7.24
N ILE A 52 -2.21 12.01 6.43
CA ILE A 52 -0.80 12.38 6.47
C ILE A 52 -0.59 13.38 5.32
N PRO A 53 -0.10 14.60 5.58
CA PRO A 53 0.10 15.57 4.51
C PRO A 53 1.13 15.09 3.49
N TYR A 54 0.93 15.43 2.23
CA TYR A 54 1.95 15.29 1.19
C TYR A 54 3.17 16.17 1.51
N PRO A 55 4.37 15.84 0.98
CA PRO A 55 5.57 16.67 1.14
C PRO A 55 5.32 18.14 0.73
N ASP A 56 6.06 19.06 1.31
CA ASP A 56 5.92 20.48 1.07
C ASP A 56 6.08 20.87 -0.41
N CYS A 57 6.92 20.14 -1.16
CA CYS A 57 7.03 20.31 -2.62
C CYS A 57 5.73 19.97 -3.37
N LEU A 58 4.81 19.24 -2.74
CA LEU A 58 3.52 18.81 -3.27
C LEU A 58 2.33 19.41 -2.50
N LYS A 59 2.53 20.52 -1.77
CA LYS A 59 1.49 21.12 -0.92
C LYS A 59 0.16 21.40 -1.64
N GLY A 60 0.19 21.70 -2.94
CA GLY A 60 -1.03 21.86 -3.74
C GLY A 60 -1.90 20.61 -3.83
N LEU A 61 -1.35 19.42 -3.57
CA LEU A 61 -2.14 18.18 -3.44
C LEU A 61 -2.90 18.15 -2.12
N ASN A 62 -2.33 18.71 -1.04
CA ASN A 62 -3.00 18.76 0.25
C ASN A 62 -4.31 19.54 0.19
N ASP A 63 -4.34 20.64 -0.57
CA ASP A 63 -5.53 21.46 -0.74
C ASP A 63 -6.65 20.74 -1.51
N LYS A 64 -6.30 19.76 -2.35
CA LYS A 64 -7.23 19.04 -3.21
C LYS A 64 -7.58 17.64 -2.71
N LEU A 65 -6.60 16.92 -2.16
CA LEU A 65 -6.73 15.52 -1.74
C LEU A 65 -6.82 15.36 -0.23
N PHE A 66 -6.57 16.42 0.52
CA PHE A 66 -6.58 16.42 2.00
C PHE A 66 -5.58 15.44 2.63
N GLY A 67 -4.43 15.22 1.99
CA GLY A 67 -3.38 14.31 2.44
C GLY A 67 -3.58 12.86 1.98
N MET A 68 -2.66 12.01 2.41
CA MET A 68 -2.67 10.55 2.19
C MET A 68 -3.36 9.84 3.37
N ARG A 69 -4.06 8.74 3.11
CA ARG A 69 -4.72 7.95 4.16
C ARG A 69 -4.45 6.47 3.97
N LEU A 70 -4.46 5.74 5.07
CA LEU A 70 -4.39 4.28 5.03
C LEU A 70 -5.58 3.70 4.23
N GLY A 71 -5.32 2.63 3.48
CA GLY A 71 -6.31 1.97 2.64
C GLY A 71 -6.58 2.68 1.30
N GLU A 72 -5.84 3.75 0.96
CA GLU A 72 -5.94 4.43 -0.34
C GLU A 72 -4.79 4.04 -1.27
N ILE A 73 -5.08 4.03 -2.57
CA ILE A 73 -4.08 3.85 -3.62
C ILE A 73 -3.91 5.18 -4.34
N THR A 74 -2.67 5.68 -4.38
CA THR A 74 -2.31 6.88 -5.14
C THR A 74 -1.43 6.49 -6.33
N LEU A 75 -1.82 6.90 -7.54
CA LEU A 75 -1.08 6.63 -8.76
C LEU A 75 -0.44 7.92 -9.30
N PHE A 76 0.89 7.93 -9.37
CA PHE A 76 1.65 9.00 -10.03
C PHE A 76 2.08 8.56 -11.43
N THR A 77 1.60 9.25 -12.45
CA THR A 77 1.96 8.98 -13.85
C THR A 77 2.60 10.21 -14.48
N SER A 78 3.64 9.98 -15.27
CA SER A 78 4.29 11.05 -16.04
C SER A 78 5.27 10.45 -17.07
N GLY A 79 5.76 11.26 -17.99
CA GLY A 79 6.80 10.84 -18.94
C GLY A 79 8.10 10.41 -18.26
N THR A 80 8.94 9.69 -18.99
CA THR A 80 10.28 9.31 -18.53
C THR A 80 11.13 10.55 -18.19
N GLY A 81 11.89 10.51 -17.12
CA GLY A 81 12.76 11.61 -16.70
C GLY A 81 12.08 12.79 -16.01
N SER A 82 10.77 12.76 -15.81
CA SER A 82 9.98 13.84 -15.19
C SER A 82 10.07 13.94 -13.67
N GLY A 83 10.82 13.04 -13.01
CA GLY A 83 11.02 13.07 -11.56
C GLY A 83 10.07 12.20 -10.72
N LYS A 84 9.33 11.24 -11.33
CA LYS A 84 8.46 10.31 -10.60
C LYS A 84 9.13 9.67 -9.38
N SER A 85 10.31 9.06 -9.61
CA SER A 85 11.07 8.40 -8.54
C SER A 85 11.52 9.37 -7.45
N THR A 86 11.75 10.64 -7.79
CA THR A 86 12.09 11.69 -6.82
C THR A 86 10.88 12.00 -5.95
N VAL A 87 9.70 12.18 -6.55
CA VAL A 87 8.45 12.42 -5.82
C VAL A 87 8.12 11.27 -4.85
N VAL A 88 8.32 10.03 -5.29
CA VAL A 88 8.13 8.85 -4.42
C VAL A 88 9.09 8.88 -3.24
N LYS A 89 10.38 9.18 -3.48
CA LYS A 89 11.40 9.25 -2.41
C LYS A 89 11.13 10.40 -1.43
N GLU A 90 10.71 11.57 -1.93
CA GLU A 90 10.26 12.69 -1.08
C GLU A 90 9.07 12.28 -0.21
N THR A 91 8.12 11.55 -0.79
CA THR A 91 6.98 11.04 -0.04
C THR A 91 7.41 10.05 1.06
N ILE A 92 8.37 9.16 0.77
CA ILE A 92 8.93 8.24 1.76
C ILE A 92 9.57 9.01 2.92
N LEU A 93 10.44 9.98 2.61
CA LEU A 93 11.10 10.79 3.64
C LEU A 93 10.08 11.56 4.49
N ASN A 94 9.04 12.10 3.86
CA ASN A 94 7.95 12.77 4.57
C ASN A 94 7.16 11.82 5.49
N LEU A 95 6.89 10.59 5.05
CA LEU A 95 6.23 9.58 5.88
C LEU A 95 7.09 9.22 7.09
N LEU A 96 8.38 8.98 6.89
CA LEU A 96 9.33 8.67 7.98
C LEU A 96 9.47 9.82 8.99
N ASP A 97 9.31 11.07 8.54
CA ASP A 97 9.38 12.26 9.40
C ASP A 97 8.06 12.52 10.16
N LYS A 98 6.93 12.26 9.55
CA LYS A 98 5.60 12.64 10.06
C LYS A 98 4.86 11.53 10.79
N THR A 99 5.29 10.29 10.65
CA THR A 99 4.63 9.12 11.25
C THR A 99 5.65 8.19 11.90
N GLU A 100 5.15 7.24 12.68
CA GLU A 100 5.92 6.11 13.20
C GLU A 100 5.68 4.83 12.36
N ASP A 101 4.97 4.95 11.25
CA ASP A 101 4.62 3.81 10.41
C ASP A 101 5.84 3.23 9.70
N LYS A 102 5.78 1.94 9.36
CA LYS A 102 6.75 1.30 8.49
C LYS A 102 6.43 1.58 7.03
N VAL A 103 7.45 1.72 6.22
CA VAL A 103 7.34 2.01 4.79
C VAL A 103 8.03 0.90 4.00
N GLY A 104 7.30 0.21 3.14
CA GLY A 104 7.86 -0.74 2.18
C GLY A 104 8.08 -0.10 0.82
N LEU A 105 9.28 -0.21 0.26
CA LEU A 105 9.59 0.25 -1.09
C LEU A 105 9.97 -0.91 -2.00
N ILE A 106 9.21 -1.09 -3.07
CA ILE A 106 9.51 -2.04 -4.14
C ILE A 106 9.98 -1.23 -5.36
N SER A 107 11.28 -1.24 -5.63
CA SER A 107 11.86 -0.62 -6.81
C SER A 107 12.26 -1.70 -7.81
N LEU A 108 11.72 -1.63 -9.02
CA LEU A 108 12.00 -2.60 -10.09
C LEU A 108 13.07 -2.10 -11.08
N GLU A 109 13.41 -0.81 -11.01
CA GLU A 109 14.31 -0.16 -11.96
C GLU A 109 15.66 0.24 -11.32
N GLU A 110 15.70 0.42 -10.01
CA GLU A 110 16.86 0.90 -9.28
C GLU A 110 17.40 -0.18 -8.32
N SER A 111 18.71 -0.29 -8.22
CA SER A 111 19.36 -1.12 -7.20
C SER A 111 19.12 -0.56 -5.79
N ILE A 112 19.27 -1.40 -4.77
CA ILE A 112 19.24 -0.95 -3.36
C ILE A 112 20.27 0.14 -3.11
N GLY A 113 21.50 -0.03 -3.64
CA GLY A 113 22.57 0.95 -3.48
C GLY A 113 22.23 2.31 -4.08
N ASP A 114 21.66 2.34 -5.30
CA ASP A 114 21.23 3.58 -5.95
C ASP A 114 20.08 4.25 -5.19
N THR A 115 19.11 3.45 -4.74
CA THR A 115 17.98 3.93 -3.96
C THR A 115 18.44 4.51 -2.62
N ALA A 116 19.31 3.81 -1.90
CA ALA A 116 19.89 4.28 -0.63
C ALA A 116 20.71 5.56 -0.82
N THR A 117 21.57 5.60 -1.83
CA THR A 117 22.37 6.80 -2.16
C THR A 117 21.50 8.03 -2.38
N LYS A 118 20.40 7.88 -3.15
CA LYS A 118 19.47 8.97 -3.41
C LYS A 118 18.73 9.41 -2.16
N LEU A 119 18.21 8.47 -1.36
CA LEU A 119 17.51 8.79 -0.12
C LEU A 119 18.42 9.45 0.92
N ILE A 120 19.65 8.96 1.09
CA ILE A 120 20.66 9.56 1.95
C ILE A 120 20.96 11.00 1.48
N GLY A 121 21.24 11.17 0.19
CA GLY A 121 21.51 12.48 -0.38
C GLY A 121 20.35 13.47 -0.16
N MET A 122 19.13 13.06 -0.41
CA MET A 122 17.93 13.87 -0.19
C MET A 122 17.77 14.23 1.29
N SER A 123 17.99 13.31 2.22
CA SER A 123 17.84 13.53 3.67
C SER A 123 18.81 14.57 4.24
N ILE A 124 19.96 14.78 3.59
CA ILE A 124 20.97 15.79 3.93
C ILE A 124 21.02 16.96 2.93
N ASN A 125 20.07 17.00 2.00
CA ASN A 125 19.96 18.02 0.95
C ASN A 125 21.24 18.13 0.08
N LYS A 126 21.83 16.99 -0.27
CA LYS A 126 23.02 16.88 -1.13
C LYS A 126 22.74 15.94 -2.31
N ASN A 127 23.30 16.27 -3.46
CA ASN A 127 23.22 15.42 -4.63
C ASN A 127 24.49 14.56 -4.71
N ILE A 128 24.39 13.30 -4.32
CA ILE A 128 25.50 12.35 -4.34
C ILE A 128 25.54 11.68 -5.72
N ARG A 129 26.54 12.00 -6.51
CA ARG A 129 26.74 11.44 -7.86
C ARG A 129 28.04 10.66 -8.00
N MET A 130 29.07 11.08 -7.28
CA MET A 130 30.40 10.52 -7.38
C MET A 130 31.00 10.28 -5.99
N PRO A 131 31.95 9.33 -5.86
CA PRO A 131 32.74 9.18 -4.65
C PRO A 131 33.40 10.52 -4.26
N GLY A 132 33.23 10.94 -3.02
CA GLY A 132 33.75 12.20 -2.50
C GLY A 132 32.80 13.38 -2.51
N ASP A 133 31.61 13.27 -3.09
CA ASP A 133 30.55 14.31 -3.02
C ASP A 133 30.08 14.57 -1.57
N VAL A 134 30.23 13.58 -0.72
CA VAL A 134 29.92 13.65 0.72
C VAL A 134 31.02 12.97 1.51
N THR A 135 31.25 13.44 2.73
CA THR A 135 32.13 12.75 3.69
C THR A 135 31.43 11.53 4.29
N ASP A 136 32.20 10.60 4.85
CA ASP A 136 31.63 9.42 5.54
C ASP A 136 30.73 9.82 6.71
N GLU A 137 31.04 10.91 7.41
CA GLU A 137 30.23 11.43 8.51
C GLU A 137 28.90 11.98 8.02
N GLU A 138 28.89 12.72 6.92
CA GLU A 138 27.66 13.22 6.29
C GLU A 138 26.79 12.08 5.76
N ALA A 139 27.41 11.10 5.09
CA ALA A 139 26.71 9.91 4.61
C ALA A 139 26.11 9.12 5.79
N ARG A 140 26.84 8.98 6.89
CA ARG A 140 26.36 8.33 8.11
C ARG A 140 25.18 9.07 8.74
N THR A 141 25.26 10.40 8.78
CA THR A 141 24.16 11.25 9.26
C THR A 141 22.90 11.05 8.44
N GLY A 142 23.03 11.02 7.11
CA GLY A 142 21.89 10.75 6.23
C GLY A 142 21.35 9.33 6.38
N TYR A 143 22.23 8.33 6.52
CA TYR A 143 21.85 6.96 6.81
C TYR A 143 21.04 6.85 8.11
N ASP A 144 21.53 7.47 9.18
CA ASP A 144 20.87 7.42 10.48
C ASP A 144 19.48 8.04 10.45
N LYS A 145 19.26 9.09 9.65
CA LYS A 145 17.94 9.70 9.45
C LYS A 145 16.92 8.81 8.74
N VAL A 146 17.39 7.96 7.83
CA VAL A 146 16.49 7.22 6.92
C VAL A 146 16.34 5.77 7.32
N PHE A 147 17.42 5.13 7.80
CA PHE A 147 17.49 3.68 7.93
C PHE A 147 17.71 3.17 9.35
N LYS A 148 18.13 4.04 10.29
CA LYS A 148 18.54 3.61 11.63
C LYS A 148 17.42 2.91 12.41
N ASP A 149 16.19 3.38 12.28
CA ASP A 149 15.03 2.85 13.02
C ASP A 149 14.42 1.62 12.33
N GLU A 150 15.01 1.16 11.22
CA GLU A 150 14.57 -0.02 10.46
C GLU A 150 13.10 0.06 9.97
N ARG A 151 12.54 1.26 9.92
CA ARG A 151 11.16 1.48 9.46
C ARG A 151 11.02 1.46 7.94
N LEU A 152 12.10 1.76 7.20
CA LEU A 152 12.11 1.67 5.74
C LEU A 152 12.65 0.32 5.29
N ILE A 153 11.79 -0.46 4.64
CA ILE A 153 12.10 -1.79 4.13
C ILE A 153 12.21 -1.72 2.62
N LEU A 154 13.36 -2.07 2.07
CA LEU A 154 13.60 -2.12 0.62
C LEU A 154 13.54 -3.56 0.13
N LEU A 155 12.82 -3.80 -0.97
CA LEU A 155 12.87 -5.09 -1.65
C LEU A 155 14.13 -5.16 -2.52
N ASP A 156 15.03 -6.10 -2.19
CA ASP A 156 16.16 -6.44 -3.08
C ASP A 156 15.66 -7.38 -4.17
N HIS A 157 15.45 -6.82 -5.35
CA HIS A 157 15.01 -7.59 -6.50
C HIS A 157 15.92 -7.34 -7.70
N GLN A 158 16.46 -8.43 -8.26
CA GLN A 158 17.20 -8.41 -9.50
C GLN A 158 16.50 -9.33 -10.52
N GLY A 159 15.96 -8.76 -11.58
CA GLY A 159 15.30 -9.48 -12.66
C GLY A 159 13.82 -9.16 -12.84
N SER A 160 13.11 -9.95 -13.66
CA SER A 160 11.67 -9.79 -13.86
C SER A 160 10.87 -10.38 -12.70
N VAL A 161 9.86 -9.65 -12.24
CA VAL A 161 8.91 -10.16 -11.24
C VAL A 161 7.74 -10.81 -11.97
N ALA A 162 7.45 -12.07 -11.68
CA ALA A 162 6.18 -12.67 -12.09
C ALA A 162 5.03 -12.00 -11.27
N ASP A 163 3.90 -11.74 -11.92
CA ASP A 163 2.78 -10.97 -11.33
C ASP A 163 2.32 -11.51 -9.97
N THR A 164 2.23 -12.84 -9.81
CA THR A 164 1.84 -13.47 -8.54
C THR A 164 2.84 -13.18 -7.41
N SER A 165 4.13 -13.18 -7.70
CA SER A 165 5.16 -12.96 -6.68
C SER A 165 5.23 -11.50 -6.19
N LEU A 166 4.71 -10.54 -6.95
CA LEU A 166 4.63 -9.14 -6.51
C LEU A 166 3.54 -8.96 -5.45
N LEU A 167 2.37 -9.56 -5.66
CA LEU A 167 1.28 -9.50 -4.68
C LEU A 167 1.67 -10.16 -3.35
N ASP A 168 2.28 -11.34 -3.39
CA ASP A 168 2.78 -12.04 -2.20
C ASP A 168 3.75 -11.18 -1.39
N ARG A 169 4.61 -10.40 -2.07
CA ARG A 169 5.56 -9.48 -1.44
C ARG A 169 4.88 -8.26 -0.82
N ILE A 170 3.87 -7.72 -1.48
CA ILE A 170 3.05 -6.62 -0.94
C ILE A 170 2.30 -7.11 0.31
N GLU A 171 1.70 -8.30 0.27
CA GLU A 171 1.03 -8.91 1.42
C GLU A 171 2.01 -9.15 2.59
N TYR A 172 3.21 -9.63 2.29
CA TYR A 172 4.25 -9.80 3.30
C TYR A 172 4.66 -8.46 3.94
N LEU A 173 4.89 -7.42 3.14
CA LEU A 173 5.21 -6.08 3.66
C LEU A 173 4.06 -5.53 4.51
N ALA A 174 2.81 -5.71 4.09
CA ALA A 174 1.64 -5.31 4.87
C ALA A 174 1.51 -6.07 6.19
N ALA A 175 1.95 -7.32 6.25
CA ALA A 175 1.95 -8.13 7.48
C ALA A 175 3.07 -7.75 8.47
N LEU A 176 4.13 -7.07 8.00
CA LEU A 176 5.22 -6.59 8.86
C LEU A 176 4.88 -5.27 9.58
N GLY A 177 3.88 -4.56 9.09
CA GLY A 177 3.53 -3.23 9.50
C GLY A 177 2.67 -3.00 10.56
#